data_877e5d95dc2faca22f1ba9925fb4db3b
#
_entry.id   877e5d95dc2faca22f1ba9925fb4db3b
#
_cell.length_a   1.000
_cell.length_b   1.000
_cell.length_c   1.000
_cell.angle_alpha   90.00
_cell.angle_beta   90.00
_cell.angle_gamma   90.00
#
_symmetry.space_group_name_H-M   'P 1'
#
loop_
_entity.id
_entity.type
_entity.pdbx_description
1 polymer ?
#
loop_
_entity_poly.entity_id
_entity_poly.type
_entity_poly.pdbx_seq_one_letter_code
_entity_poly.pdbx_strand_id
1 'polypeptide(L)'
;NKVQSESLDNILIYQGNVHQLLDEYCEDESISEVWILFPDPWPKKRHNKRRLVNKDFLKKIGPKMKDHAKIFMTTDDRSYAQEIVEVLAEDAFFENIAGERSFAPRPSWRESTKFEERAHRLGNSIFEIIACLKN
;
A
#
# COMPACT_ATOMS: atom_id res chain seq x y z
N ASN A 1 3.29 23.10 8.89
CA ASN A 1 2.93 21.72 9.21
C ASN A 1 3.90 21.13 10.23
N LYS A 2 3.67 19.92 10.68
CA LYS A 2 4.48 19.29 11.73
C LYS A 2 5.96 19.14 11.31
N VAL A 3 6.23 18.82 10.06
CA VAL A 3 7.59 18.67 9.53
C VAL A 3 8.36 19.97 9.68
N GLN A 4 7.76 21.07 9.25
CA GLN A 4 8.38 22.40 9.34
C GLN A 4 8.53 22.87 10.78
N SER A 5 7.51 22.67 11.61
CA SER A 5 7.51 23.13 13.00
C SER A 5 8.52 22.39 13.88
N GLU A 6 8.83 21.13 13.57
CA GLU A 6 9.82 20.32 14.30
C GLU A 6 11.19 20.33 13.65
N SER A 7 11.40 21.12 12.57
CA SER A 7 12.68 21.24 11.85
C SER A 7 13.24 19.90 11.39
N LEU A 8 12.39 18.99 10.98
CA LEU A 8 12.78 17.66 10.47
C LEU A 8 13.37 17.80 9.07
N ASP A 9 14.49 17.14 8.81
CA ASP A 9 15.20 17.17 7.53
C ASP A 9 15.17 15.84 6.78
N ASN A 10 14.62 14.79 7.39
CA ASN A 10 14.52 13.44 6.81
C ASN A 10 13.13 13.10 6.28
N ILE A 11 12.26 14.10 6.12
CA ILE A 11 10.91 13.94 5.60
C ILE A 11 10.72 14.85 4.40
N LEU A 12 10.29 14.25 3.28
CA LEU A 12 9.91 14.98 2.08
C LEU A 12 8.43 14.74 1.82
N ILE A 13 7.71 15.80 1.49
CA ILE A 13 6.27 15.73 1.20
C ILE A 13 6.07 15.98 -0.29
N TYR A 14 5.36 15.06 -0.93
CA TYR A 14 4.98 15.16 -2.33
C TYR A 14 3.46 15.09 -2.44
N GLN A 15 2.86 16.08 -3.06
CA GLN A 15 1.43 16.08 -3.37
C GLN A 15 1.23 15.88 -4.87
N GLY A 16 0.65 14.75 -5.25
CA GLY A 16 0.45 14.44 -6.65
C GLY A 16 0.19 12.97 -6.89
N ASN A 17 0.38 12.56 -8.13
CA ASN A 17 0.17 11.18 -8.56
C ASN A 17 1.38 10.33 -8.20
N VAL A 18 1.16 9.20 -7.52
CA VAL A 18 2.24 8.31 -7.09
C VAL A 18 3.01 7.72 -8.29
N HIS A 19 2.36 7.49 -9.43
CA HIS A 19 3.03 7.00 -10.63
C HIS A 19 4.08 7.99 -11.12
N GLN A 20 3.76 9.28 -11.09
CA GLN A 20 4.70 10.32 -11.44
C GLN A 20 5.85 10.40 -10.43
N LEU A 21 5.53 10.28 -9.14
CA LEU A 21 6.56 10.22 -8.09
C LEU A 21 7.55 9.09 -8.34
N LEU A 22 7.06 7.90 -8.64
CA LEU A 22 7.91 6.74 -8.89
C LEU A 22 8.75 6.93 -10.16
N ASP A 23 8.16 7.47 -11.22
CA ASP A 23 8.86 7.64 -12.50
C ASP A 23 9.95 8.73 -12.44
N GLU A 24 9.67 9.85 -11.78
CA GLU A 24 10.52 11.04 -11.86
C GLU A 24 11.45 11.23 -10.66
N TYR A 25 11.08 10.73 -9.48
CA TYR A 25 11.80 11.04 -8.24
C TYR A 25 12.35 9.85 -7.49
N CYS A 26 11.98 8.63 -7.84
CA CYS A 26 12.47 7.43 -7.18
C CYS A 26 13.50 6.70 -8.06
N GLU A 27 14.68 6.49 -7.50
CA GLU A 27 15.72 5.70 -8.16
C GLU A 27 15.42 4.20 -7.98
N ASP A 28 16.02 3.39 -8.85
CA ASP A 28 15.91 1.94 -8.72
C ASP A 28 16.56 1.47 -7.42
N GLU A 29 16.00 0.43 -6.82
CA GLU A 29 16.51 -0.17 -5.59
C GLU A 29 16.72 0.84 -4.45
N SER A 30 15.83 1.83 -4.34
CA SER A 30 15.96 2.90 -3.34
C SER A 30 14.93 2.80 -2.20
N ILE A 31 13.84 2.06 -2.40
CA ILE A 31 12.74 2.02 -1.45
C ILE A 31 12.88 0.81 -0.53
N SER A 32 12.92 1.06 0.78
CA SER A 32 13.03 0.01 1.79
C SER A 32 11.68 -0.47 2.30
N GLU A 33 10.68 0.41 2.30
CA GLU A 33 9.37 0.12 2.85
C GLU A 33 8.32 1.04 2.25
N VAL A 34 7.16 0.50 1.96
CA VAL A 34 6.02 1.25 1.41
C VAL A 34 4.81 1.03 2.29
N TRP A 35 4.09 2.09 2.60
CA TRP A 35 2.85 2.03 3.37
C TRP A 35 1.74 2.65 2.56
N ILE A 36 0.69 1.89 2.30
CA ILE A 36 -0.50 2.34 1.61
C ILE A 36 -1.68 2.22 2.58
N LEU A 37 -2.06 3.34 3.16
CA LEU A 37 -3.06 3.38 4.22
C LEU A 37 -4.36 3.95 3.69
N PHE A 38 -5.40 3.12 3.69
CA PHE A 38 -6.76 3.50 3.29
C PHE A 38 -6.81 4.22 1.94
N PRO A 39 -6.26 3.60 0.87
CA PRO A 39 -6.34 4.18 -0.46
C PRO A 39 -7.80 4.27 -0.90
N ASP A 40 -8.09 5.16 -1.84
CA ASP A 40 -9.45 5.33 -2.34
C ASP A 40 -9.96 3.99 -2.92
N PRO A 41 -11.06 3.44 -2.40
CA PRO A 41 -11.53 2.12 -2.81
C PRO A 41 -12.27 2.11 -4.14
N TRP A 42 -12.68 3.26 -4.68
CA TRP A 42 -13.44 3.35 -5.93
C TRP A 42 -14.52 2.26 -5.99
N PRO A 43 -15.57 2.31 -5.13
CA PRO A 43 -16.47 1.18 -4.91
C PRO A 43 -17.35 0.82 -6.10
N LYS A 44 -17.59 1.75 -7.01
CA LYS A 44 -18.39 1.48 -8.21
C LYS A 44 -17.59 0.61 -9.18
N LYS A 45 -18.19 -0.47 -9.66
CA LYS A 45 -17.52 -1.42 -10.56
C LYS A 45 -16.86 -0.74 -11.76
N ARG A 46 -17.52 0.25 -12.36
CA ARG A 46 -16.97 1.01 -13.50
C ARG A 46 -15.72 1.82 -13.16
N HIS A 47 -15.45 2.06 -11.86
CA HIS A 47 -14.31 2.82 -11.37
C HIS A 47 -13.21 1.95 -10.75
N ASN A 48 -13.40 0.64 -10.65
CA ASN A 48 -12.41 -0.24 -10.00
C ASN A 48 -11.01 -0.13 -10.64
N LYS A 49 -10.94 0.14 -11.94
CA LYS A 49 -9.67 0.35 -12.65
C LYS A 49 -8.86 1.55 -12.15
N ARG A 50 -9.48 2.46 -11.39
CA ARG A 50 -8.81 3.62 -10.80
C ARG A 50 -8.12 3.29 -9.49
N ARG A 51 -8.33 2.11 -8.94
CA ARG A 51 -7.68 1.67 -7.69
C ARG A 51 -6.17 1.67 -7.88
N LEU A 52 -5.45 2.20 -6.87
CA LEU A 52 -3.99 2.34 -6.94
C LEU A 52 -3.29 0.99 -7.07
N VAL A 53 -3.64 0.04 -6.20
CA VAL A 53 -2.94 -1.25 -6.15
C VAL A 53 -3.50 -2.15 -7.24
N ASN A 54 -2.77 -2.26 -8.33
CA ASN A 54 -3.10 -3.07 -9.50
C ASN A 54 -1.80 -3.61 -10.12
N LYS A 55 -1.93 -4.35 -11.21
CA LYS A 55 -0.76 -4.94 -11.91
C LYS A 55 0.25 -3.89 -12.36
N ASP A 56 -0.24 -2.76 -12.88
CA ASP A 56 0.63 -1.70 -13.38
C ASP A 56 1.43 -1.05 -12.25
N PHE A 57 0.81 -0.84 -11.10
CA PHE A 57 1.49 -0.32 -9.92
C PHE A 57 2.60 -1.26 -9.45
N LEU A 58 2.30 -2.55 -9.32
CA LEU A 58 3.29 -3.55 -8.90
C LEU A 58 4.45 -3.61 -9.87
N LYS A 59 4.17 -3.58 -11.17
CA LYS A 59 5.20 -3.59 -12.20
C LYS A 59 6.11 -2.36 -12.13
N LYS A 60 5.55 -1.22 -11.76
CA LYS A 60 6.29 0.04 -11.65
C LYS A 60 7.11 0.13 -10.36
N ILE A 61 6.55 -0.27 -9.23
CA ILE A 61 7.23 -0.12 -7.94
C ILE A 61 8.28 -1.19 -7.71
N GLY A 62 8.09 -2.40 -8.24
CA GLY A 62 9.02 -3.51 -8.02
C GLY A 62 10.48 -3.15 -8.23
N PRO A 63 10.87 -2.61 -9.42
CA PRO A 63 12.27 -2.23 -9.66
C PRO A 63 12.80 -1.13 -8.73
N LYS A 64 11.91 -0.34 -8.13
CA LYS A 64 12.30 0.73 -7.21
C LYS A 64 12.57 0.23 -5.79
N MET A 65 12.18 -1.00 -5.48
CA MET A 65 12.31 -1.58 -4.15
C MET A 65 13.64 -2.28 -3.97
N LYS A 66 14.20 -2.15 -2.77
CA LYS A 66 15.37 -2.91 -2.34
C LYS A 66 14.99 -4.36 -2.09
N ASP A 67 15.98 -5.24 -2.07
CA ASP A 67 15.78 -6.61 -1.60
C ASP A 67 15.20 -6.59 -0.18
N HIS A 68 14.27 -7.49 0.10
CA HIS A 68 13.58 -7.59 1.38
C HIS A 68 12.67 -6.41 1.74
N ALA A 69 12.49 -5.43 0.83
CA ALA A 69 11.52 -4.37 1.02
C ALA A 69 10.10 -4.93 1.06
N LYS A 70 9.24 -4.29 1.84
CA LYS A 70 7.84 -4.72 2.00
C LYS A 70 6.88 -3.60 1.67
N ILE A 71 5.72 -3.98 1.19
CA ILE A 71 4.58 -3.08 1.00
C ILE A 71 3.52 -3.48 2.01
N PHE A 72 3.18 -2.54 2.90
CA PHE A 72 2.11 -2.71 3.88
C PHE A 72 0.86 -2.00 3.36
N MET A 73 -0.23 -2.73 3.21
CA MET A 73 -1.48 -2.19 2.66
C MET A 73 -2.60 -2.40 3.66
N THR A 74 -3.36 -1.35 3.94
CA THR A 74 -4.47 -1.38 4.89
C THR A 74 -5.70 -0.77 4.26
N THR A 75 -6.83 -1.45 4.31
CA THR A 75 -8.11 -0.95 3.80
C THR A 75 -9.27 -1.50 4.62
N ASP A 76 -10.37 -0.75 4.69
CA ASP A 76 -11.63 -1.21 5.26
C ASP A 76 -12.64 -1.64 4.18
N ASP A 77 -12.26 -1.56 2.91
CA ASP A 77 -13.10 -1.98 1.79
C ASP A 77 -12.81 -3.44 1.43
N ARG A 78 -13.78 -4.32 1.69
CA ARG A 78 -13.63 -5.76 1.44
C ARG A 78 -13.36 -6.07 -0.04
N SER A 79 -14.09 -5.43 -0.95
CA SER A 79 -13.93 -5.66 -2.39
C SER A 79 -12.51 -5.31 -2.85
N TYR A 80 -11.99 -4.18 -2.40
CA TYR A 80 -10.63 -3.78 -2.73
C TYR A 80 -9.61 -4.73 -2.11
N ALA A 81 -9.79 -5.10 -0.85
CA ALA A 81 -8.88 -6.05 -0.18
C ALA A 81 -8.81 -7.38 -0.94
N GLN A 82 -9.95 -7.91 -1.37
CA GLN A 82 -10.00 -9.14 -2.16
C GLN A 82 -9.31 -8.99 -3.52
N GLU A 83 -9.49 -7.86 -4.18
CA GLU A 83 -8.81 -7.58 -5.44
C GLU A 83 -7.28 -7.53 -5.26
N ILE A 84 -6.80 -6.91 -4.19
CA ILE A 84 -5.37 -6.83 -3.90
C ILE A 84 -4.76 -8.23 -3.74
N VAL A 85 -5.40 -9.11 -2.95
CA VAL A 85 -4.85 -10.45 -2.75
C VAL A 85 -4.91 -11.29 -4.05
N GLU A 86 -5.89 -11.06 -4.91
CA GLU A 86 -5.94 -11.72 -6.22
C GLU A 86 -4.85 -11.20 -7.15
N VAL A 87 -4.63 -9.89 -7.19
CA VAL A 87 -3.56 -9.30 -8.00
C VAL A 87 -2.20 -9.84 -7.58
N LEU A 88 -1.95 -9.96 -6.27
CA LEU A 88 -0.70 -10.54 -5.75
C LEU A 88 -0.58 -12.02 -6.11
N ALA A 89 -1.67 -12.77 -6.02
CA ALA A 89 -1.66 -14.20 -6.33
C ALA A 89 -1.30 -14.47 -7.79
N GLU A 90 -1.68 -13.59 -8.69
CA GLU A 90 -1.39 -13.70 -10.12
C GLU A 90 -0.05 -13.09 -10.53
N ASP A 91 0.61 -12.34 -9.63
CA ASP A 91 1.84 -11.65 -9.96
C ASP A 91 3.04 -12.58 -9.98
N ALA A 92 3.92 -12.41 -10.97
CA ALA A 92 5.11 -13.25 -11.12
C ALA A 92 6.24 -12.86 -10.17
N PHE A 93 6.29 -11.62 -9.72
CA PHE A 93 7.43 -11.07 -8.98
C PHE A 93 7.15 -10.79 -7.51
N PHE A 94 5.88 -10.56 -7.15
CA PHE A 94 5.48 -10.30 -5.78
C PHE A 94 4.82 -11.51 -5.14
N GLU A 95 4.97 -11.63 -3.83
CA GLU A 95 4.25 -12.62 -3.05
C GLU A 95 3.56 -11.95 -1.86
N ASN A 96 2.47 -12.59 -1.42
CA ASN A 96 1.73 -12.22 -0.23
C ASN A 96 2.34 -12.97 0.96
N ILE A 97 2.87 -12.24 1.94
CA ILE A 97 3.60 -12.84 3.07
C ILE A 97 2.69 -13.73 3.92
N ALA A 98 1.41 -13.37 4.05
CA ALA A 98 0.46 -14.16 4.84
C ALA A 98 0.02 -15.46 4.15
N GLY A 99 0.42 -15.65 2.91
CA GLY A 99 0.00 -16.77 2.08
C GLY A 99 -0.90 -16.32 0.94
N GLU A 100 -0.99 -17.17 -0.09
CA GLU A 100 -1.79 -16.86 -1.28
C GLU A 100 -3.24 -16.57 -0.90
N ARG A 101 -3.75 -15.43 -1.34
CA ARG A 101 -5.13 -14.95 -1.09
C ARG A 101 -5.49 -14.83 0.39
N SER A 102 -4.50 -14.57 1.24
CA SER A 102 -4.69 -14.46 2.69
C SER A 102 -4.45 -13.02 3.17
N PHE A 103 -5.05 -12.70 4.32
CA PHE A 103 -4.82 -11.42 4.99
C PHE A 103 -3.88 -11.60 6.17
N ALA A 104 -3.05 -10.58 6.43
CA ALA A 104 -2.13 -10.56 7.55
C ALA A 104 -2.84 -10.05 8.82
N PRO A 105 -2.33 -10.39 10.02
CA PRO A 105 -2.79 -9.72 11.24
C PRO A 105 -2.34 -8.26 11.23
N ARG A 106 -3.06 -7.41 11.97
CA ARG A 106 -2.66 -6.02 12.13
C ARG A 106 -1.29 -5.94 12.80
N PRO A 107 -0.33 -5.21 12.21
CA PRO A 107 0.96 -5.01 12.88
C PRO A 107 0.78 -4.25 14.21
N SER A 108 1.29 -4.83 15.32
CA SER A 108 1.12 -4.24 16.65
C SER A 108 1.85 -2.91 16.81
N TRP A 109 2.88 -2.69 16.04
CA TRP A 109 3.71 -1.48 16.09
C TRP A 109 3.20 -0.33 15.21
N ARG A 110 2.14 -0.59 14.38
CA ARG A 110 1.60 0.46 13.52
C ARG A 110 0.62 1.34 14.29
N GLU A 111 0.86 2.64 14.24
CA GLU A 111 -0.05 3.62 14.84
C GLU A 111 -1.42 3.59 14.16
N SER A 112 -2.46 3.79 14.96
CA SER A 112 -3.83 3.91 14.46
C SER A 112 -4.03 5.26 13.77
N THR A 113 -4.61 5.25 12.58
CA THR A 113 -4.97 6.47 11.87
C THR A 113 -6.40 6.87 12.20
N LYS A 114 -6.75 8.13 11.87
CA LYS A 114 -8.14 8.59 11.99
C LYS A 114 -9.10 7.76 11.12
N PHE A 115 -8.63 7.30 9.96
CA PHE A 115 -9.42 6.43 9.08
C PHE A 115 -9.69 5.08 9.73
N GLU A 116 -8.71 4.49 10.38
CA GLU A 116 -8.88 3.23 11.11
C GLU A 116 -9.85 3.38 12.27
N GLU A 117 -9.70 4.44 13.06
CA GLU A 117 -10.62 4.75 14.17
C GLU A 117 -12.05 4.92 13.68
N ARG A 118 -12.23 5.62 12.56
CA ARG A 118 -13.54 5.78 11.93
C ARG A 118 -14.13 4.45 11.49
N ALA A 119 -13.32 3.58 10.87
CA ALA A 119 -13.75 2.27 10.43
C ALA A 119 -14.25 1.44 11.62
N HIS A 120 -13.51 1.45 12.73
CA HIS A 120 -13.92 0.77 13.96
C HIS A 120 -15.25 1.31 14.50
N ARG A 121 -15.43 2.63 14.53
CA ARG A 121 -16.69 3.25 14.97
C ARG A 121 -17.87 2.84 14.10
N LEU A 122 -17.65 2.65 12.80
CA LEU A 122 -18.68 2.23 11.84
C LEU A 122 -18.89 0.71 11.82
N GLY A 123 -18.12 -0.05 12.61
CA GLY A 123 -18.20 -1.50 12.64
C GLY A 123 -17.59 -2.18 11.42
N ASN A 124 -16.77 -1.49 10.65
CA ASN A 124 -16.10 -2.05 9.48
C ASN A 124 -14.88 -2.86 9.88
N SER A 125 -14.66 -3.98 9.21
CA SER A 125 -13.44 -4.77 9.35
C SER A 125 -12.27 -4.07 8.67
N ILE A 126 -11.08 -4.25 9.22
CA ILE A 126 -9.83 -3.74 8.65
C ILE A 126 -9.07 -4.92 8.07
N PHE A 127 -8.61 -4.77 6.84
CA PHE A 127 -7.85 -5.80 6.11
C PHE A 127 -6.40 -5.34 5.97
N GLU A 128 -5.47 -6.23 6.34
CA GLU A 128 -4.04 -5.98 6.24
C GLU A 128 -3.45 -6.94 5.20
N ILE A 129 -2.64 -6.40 4.30
CA ILE A 129 -1.94 -7.19 3.28
C ILE A 129 -0.49 -6.75 3.26
N ILE A 130 0.42 -7.70 3.30
CA ILE A 130 1.86 -7.41 3.25
C ILE A 130 2.45 -8.16 2.06
N ALA A 131 3.07 -7.41 1.17
CA ALA A 131 3.71 -7.97 -0.02
C ALA A 131 5.22 -7.74 -0.01
N CYS A 132 5.95 -8.64 -0.63
CA CYS A 132 7.37 -8.47 -0.87
C CYS A 132 7.75 -9.08 -2.23
N LEU A 133 8.93 -8.76 -2.72
CA LEU A 133 9.45 -9.39 -3.94
C LEU A 133 9.81 -10.85 -3.67
N LYS A 134 9.51 -11.72 -4.62
CA LYS A 134 9.95 -13.11 -4.58
C LYS A 134 11.47 -13.19 -4.71
N ASN A 135 12.06 -14.10 -3.98
CA ASN A 135 13.49 -14.38 -4.06
C ASN A 135 13.82 -15.19 -5.29
#